data_17825059e06d48ebee715468f2ca7574
#
_entry.id   17825059e06d48ebee715468f2ca7574
#
_cell.length_a   1.000
_cell.length_b   1.000
_cell.length_c   1.000
_cell.angle_alpha   90.00
_cell.angle_beta   90.00
_cell.angle_gamma   90.00
#
_symmetry.space_group_name_H-M   'P 1'
#
loop_
_entity.id
_entity.type
_entity.pdbx_description
1 polymer ?
#
loop_
_entity_poly.entity_id
_entity_poly.type
_entity_poly.pdbx_seq_one_letter_code
_entity_poly.pdbx_strand_id
1 'polypeptide(L)'
;MISANLSAIFYLVSGILFILALRGLSSPDTSRQGNYFGIVGMIIAIVVTFLSIGNFSTSLVYVIIFLVIGGAIGAFIAFRIPMTAMPELVAGFHSLVGLAAVFVAIAAFLNPEAFNLGNVGDIKLASLIEMSIGAAVGAITFSGSIIAFLKLRGIMSGAPITFSGQHILNLILGISIIFLIFYLCKTQSSNIFWSVVVISFLVGVLLIIPIGGADMPVVISMLNSYSGWAAAGIGFTLENTALIITGALVGSSGAILSYIMCKAMNRSFISVILGGFGADSSTDDTKEKKDQKPVKSGNAEDAAFLMKNASSVIIVPGYGMAVAQAQHALREMVDKLKKNDIKVTYAIHPVAGRMPGHMNVLLAEANVPYDEVFELEDINNDFANSDVAFVIGANDVTNPIAKTDPKSPIFGMPVLDVEKCKSVLFVKRSLSPGYAGIDNELFYKDNTLMLFADAKKMTEDIVKNLD
;
A
#
# COMPACT_ATOMS: atom_id res chain seq x y z
N MET A 1 -16.37 -10.39 36.59
CA MET A 1 -14.92 -10.32 36.28
C MET A 1 -14.43 -11.68 35.81
N ILE A 2 -13.81 -11.76 34.66
CA ILE A 2 -13.09 -12.96 34.24
C ILE A 2 -11.76 -13.01 35.03
N SER A 3 -11.29 -14.22 35.40
CA SER A 3 -9.97 -14.37 36.01
C SER A 3 -8.86 -14.00 35.02
N ALA A 4 -7.73 -13.45 35.51
CA ALA A 4 -6.61 -13.05 34.67
C ALA A 4 -6.09 -14.19 33.75
N ASN A 5 -6.06 -15.43 34.31
CA ASN A 5 -5.66 -16.62 33.54
C ASN A 5 -6.64 -16.92 32.38
N LEU A 6 -7.95 -16.76 32.60
CA LEU A 6 -8.95 -17.02 31.59
C LEU A 6 -8.92 -15.93 30.49
N SER A 7 -8.72 -14.67 30.88
CA SER A 7 -8.49 -13.58 29.91
C SER A 7 -7.26 -13.83 29.03
N ALA A 8 -6.15 -14.28 29.63
CA ALA A 8 -4.93 -14.61 28.90
C ALA A 8 -5.15 -15.74 27.90
N ILE A 9 -5.92 -16.79 28.25
CA ILE A 9 -6.26 -17.89 27.33
C ILE A 9 -7.09 -17.37 26.15
N PHE A 10 -8.10 -16.55 26.39
CA PHE A 10 -8.91 -16.00 25.29
C PHE A 10 -8.12 -15.04 24.39
N TYR A 11 -7.22 -14.22 24.95
CA TYR A 11 -6.32 -13.40 24.14
C TYR A 11 -5.35 -14.24 23.32
N LEU A 12 -4.86 -15.37 23.87
CA LEU A 12 -4.05 -16.32 23.11
C LEU A 12 -4.84 -16.92 21.95
N VAL A 13 -6.10 -17.34 22.18
CA VAL A 13 -6.99 -17.85 21.11
C VAL A 13 -7.22 -16.78 20.04
N SER A 14 -7.49 -15.54 20.46
CA SER A 14 -7.62 -14.41 19.53
C SER A 14 -6.35 -14.20 18.71
N GLY A 15 -5.17 -14.23 19.33
CA GLY A 15 -3.88 -14.13 18.65
C GLY A 15 -3.65 -15.27 17.64
N ILE A 16 -3.99 -16.50 17.98
CA ILE A 16 -3.92 -17.64 17.04
C ILE A 16 -4.85 -17.43 15.85
N LEU A 17 -6.07 -16.94 16.08
CA LEU A 17 -7.02 -16.64 15.02
C LEU A 17 -6.50 -15.53 14.09
N PHE A 18 -5.82 -14.51 14.60
CA PHE A 18 -5.19 -13.49 13.78
C PHE A 18 -4.04 -14.03 12.92
N ILE A 19 -3.22 -14.95 13.46
CA ILE A 19 -2.19 -15.64 12.68
C ILE A 19 -2.83 -16.48 11.56
N LEU A 20 -3.89 -17.22 11.87
CA LEU A 20 -4.63 -18.01 10.90
C LEU A 20 -5.34 -17.12 9.86
N ALA A 21 -5.80 -15.93 10.26
CA ALA A 21 -6.36 -14.93 9.35
C ALA A 21 -5.31 -14.50 8.31
N LEU A 22 -4.11 -14.12 8.73
CA LEU A 22 -3.02 -13.72 7.82
C LEU A 22 -2.66 -14.87 6.86
N ARG A 23 -2.55 -16.09 7.39
CA ARG A 23 -2.31 -17.28 6.56
C ARG A 23 -3.45 -17.54 5.56
N GLY A 24 -4.69 -17.41 6.00
CA GLY A 24 -5.85 -17.59 5.11
C GLY A 24 -5.95 -16.52 4.03
N LEU A 25 -5.56 -15.28 4.33
CA LEU A 25 -5.55 -14.17 3.36
C LEU A 25 -4.40 -14.25 2.34
N SER A 26 -3.42 -15.14 2.52
CA SER A 26 -2.31 -15.30 1.59
C SER A 26 -2.68 -16.05 0.31
N SER A 27 -3.85 -16.72 0.27
CA SER A 27 -4.35 -17.41 -0.92
C SER A 27 -5.82 -17.00 -1.17
N PRO A 28 -6.18 -16.77 -2.43
CA PRO A 28 -7.55 -16.43 -2.82
C PRO A 28 -8.60 -17.47 -2.38
N ASP A 29 -8.27 -18.75 -2.47
CA ASP A 29 -9.18 -19.84 -2.12
C ASP A 29 -9.54 -19.88 -0.64
N THR A 30 -8.60 -19.47 0.21
CA THR A 30 -8.75 -19.45 1.67
C THR A 30 -9.06 -18.06 2.24
N SER A 31 -9.10 -17.02 1.40
CA SER A 31 -9.22 -15.62 1.81
C SER A 31 -10.50 -15.33 2.62
N ARG A 32 -11.65 -15.92 2.21
CA ARG A 32 -12.91 -15.80 2.95
C ARG A 32 -12.83 -16.40 4.35
N GLN A 33 -12.20 -17.58 4.46
CA GLN A 33 -11.99 -18.24 5.75
C GLN A 33 -11.04 -17.43 6.63
N GLY A 34 -9.95 -16.91 6.07
CA GLY A 34 -9.04 -16.01 6.76
C GLY A 34 -9.74 -14.77 7.32
N ASN A 35 -10.62 -14.16 6.54
CA ASN A 35 -11.42 -13.02 6.99
C ASN A 35 -12.33 -13.38 8.17
N TYR A 36 -13.00 -14.53 8.14
CA TYR A 36 -13.80 -15.01 9.28
C TYR A 36 -12.95 -15.22 10.54
N PHE A 37 -11.75 -15.78 10.43
CA PHE A 37 -10.84 -15.91 11.57
C PHE A 37 -10.47 -14.56 12.17
N GLY A 38 -10.20 -13.55 11.32
CA GLY A 38 -9.93 -12.19 11.79
C GLY A 38 -11.11 -11.55 12.53
N ILE A 39 -12.32 -11.68 11.98
CA ILE A 39 -13.55 -11.17 12.60
C ILE A 39 -13.79 -11.84 13.96
N VAL A 40 -13.74 -13.17 14.01
CA VAL A 40 -13.96 -13.93 15.27
C VAL A 40 -12.90 -13.60 16.30
N GLY A 41 -11.62 -13.53 15.90
CA GLY A 41 -10.52 -13.13 16.77
C GLY A 41 -10.73 -11.74 17.38
N MET A 42 -11.19 -10.77 16.59
CA MET A 42 -11.49 -9.41 17.05
C MET A 42 -12.68 -9.38 18.01
N ILE A 43 -13.75 -10.10 17.71
CA ILE A 43 -14.92 -10.20 18.60
C ILE A 43 -14.50 -10.77 19.96
N ILE A 44 -13.71 -11.85 19.98
CA ILE A 44 -13.20 -12.44 21.22
C ILE A 44 -12.37 -11.42 22.00
N ALA A 45 -11.44 -10.71 21.34
CA ALA A 45 -10.60 -9.71 22.00
C ALA A 45 -11.43 -8.58 22.63
N ILE A 46 -12.41 -8.05 21.91
CA ILE A 46 -13.31 -6.99 22.40
C ILE A 46 -14.13 -7.49 23.59
N VAL A 47 -14.79 -8.64 23.46
CA VAL A 47 -15.63 -9.21 24.53
C VAL A 47 -14.82 -9.46 25.79
N VAL A 48 -13.64 -10.05 25.66
CA VAL A 48 -12.75 -10.33 26.81
C VAL A 48 -12.29 -9.04 27.46
N THR A 49 -11.95 -8.03 26.70
CA THR A 49 -11.57 -6.70 27.21
C THR A 49 -12.72 -6.11 28.04
N PHE A 50 -13.95 -6.11 27.53
CA PHE A 50 -15.11 -5.61 28.27
C PHE A 50 -15.38 -6.41 29.55
N LEU A 51 -15.28 -7.73 29.49
CA LEU A 51 -15.49 -8.60 30.67
C LEU A 51 -14.37 -8.45 31.72
N SER A 52 -13.19 -7.97 31.35
CA SER A 52 -12.07 -7.71 32.26
C SER A 52 -12.23 -6.39 33.05
N ILE A 53 -12.99 -5.41 32.50
CA ILE A 53 -13.19 -4.07 33.12
C ILE A 53 -14.06 -4.08 34.38
N GLY A 54 -14.69 -5.16 34.72
CA GLY A 54 -15.30 -5.46 36.05
C GLY A 54 -16.42 -4.57 36.59
N ASN A 55 -16.41 -3.27 36.42
CA ASN A 55 -17.43 -2.34 36.91
C ASN A 55 -17.99 -1.46 35.78
N PHE A 56 -19.32 -1.40 35.67
CA PHE A 56 -20.02 -0.48 34.80
C PHE A 56 -19.89 0.95 35.38
N SER A 57 -18.91 1.70 34.88
CA SER A 57 -18.74 3.11 35.17
C SER A 57 -19.31 3.98 34.04
N THR A 58 -19.58 5.24 34.32
CA THR A 58 -19.98 6.22 33.28
C THR A 58 -18.98 6.28 32.12
N SER A 59 -17.71 6.08 32.40
CA SER A 59 -16.65 6.03 31.40
C SER A 59 -16.84 4.88 30.39
N LEU A 60 -17.35 3.71 30.81
CA LEU A 60 -17.62 2.60 29.93
C LEU A 60 -18.72 2.91 28.91
N VAL A 61 -19.71 3.70 29.30
CA VAL A 61 -20.79 4.15 28.39
C VAL A 61 -20.19 5.00 27.27
N TYR A 62 -19.26 5.90 27.56
CA TYR A 62 -18.58 6.69 26.52
C TYR A 62 -17.76 5.80 25.58
N VAL A 63 -17.05 4.79 26.11
CA VAL A 63 -16.29 3.85 25.28
C VAL A 63 -17.22 3.10 24.30
N ILE A 64 -18.37 2.62 24.79
CA ILE A 64 -19.37 1.94 23.92
C ILE A 64 -19.91 2.88 22.86
N ILE A 65 -20.27 4.11 23.23
CA ILE A 65 -20.77 5.11 22.29
C ILE A 65 -19.75 5.38 21.18
N PHE A 66 -18.49 5.65 21.53
CA PHE A 66 -17.44 5.92 20.54
C PHE A 66 -17.10 4.70 19.68
N LEU A 67 -17.15 3.50 20.25
CA LEU A 67 -16.96 2.24 19.52
C LEU A 67 -18.09 2.04 18.47
N VAL A 68 -19.35 2.30 18.85
CA VAL A 68 -20.50 2.19 17.94
C VAL A 68 -20.41 3.26 16.85
N ILE A 69 -20.07 4.50 17.20
CA ILE A 69 -19.92 5.59 16.21
C ILE A 69 -18.79 5.27 15.24
N GLY A 70 -17.61 4.91 15.75
CA GLY A 70 -16.45 4.56 14.91
C GLY A 70 -16.72 3.35 14.03
N GLY A 71 -17.36 2.31 14.58
CA GLY A 71 -17.76 1.12 13.84
C GLY A 71 -18.79 1.42 12.74
N ALA A 72 -19.78 2.26 13.03
CA ALA A 72 -20.78 2.68 12.04
C ALA A 72 -20.15 3.49 10.88
N ILE A 73 -19.28 4.45 11.20
CA ILE A 73 -18.55 5.23 10.20
C ILE A 73 -17.66 4.30 9.35
N GLY A 74 -16.90 3.40 9.99
CA GLY A 74 -16.02 2.45 9.30
C GLY A 74 -16.80 1.51 8.38
N ALA A 75 -17.92 0.94 8.85
CA ALA A 75 -18.79 0.10 8.05
C ALA A 75 -19.39 0.86 6.86
N PHE A 76 -19.88 2.09 7.09
CA PHE A 76 -20.44 2.92 6.02
C PHE A 76 -19.40 3.20 4.91
N ILE A 77 -18.17 3.52 5.28
CA ILE A 77 -17.08 3.75 4.33
C ILE A 77 -16.76 2.45 3.61
N ALA A 78 -16.59 1.34 4.32
CA ALA A 78 -16.22 0.04 3.75
C ALA A 78 -17.22 -0.47 2.70
N PHE A 79 -18.53 -0.22 2.90
CA PHE A 79 -19.55 -0.62 1.92
C PHE A 79 -19.66 0.30 0.70
N ARG A 80 -19.11 1.52 0.76
CA ARG A 80 -19.26 2.51 -0.31
C ARG A 80 -17.99 2.78 -1.12
N ILE A 81 -16.84 2.41 -0.59
CA ILE A 81 -15.57 2.73 -1.24
C ILE A 81 -15.36 1.81 -2.44
N PRO A 82 -15.04 2.35 -3.63
CA PRO A 82 -14.64 1.53 -4.76
C PRO A 82 -13.26 0.90 -4.51
N MET A 83 -13.02 -0.30 -5.03
CA MET A 83 -11.74 -1.00 -4.88
C MET A 83 -10.54 -0.19 -5.41
N THR A 84 -10.78 0.65 -6.40
CA THR A 84 -9.76 1.57 -6.95
C THR A 84 -9.25 2.60 -5.94
N ALA A 85 -10.04 2.95 -4.92
CA ALA A 85 -9.68 3.89 -3.86
C ALA A 85 -9.17 3.19 -2.56
N MET A 86 -8.95 1.87 -2.59
CA MET A 86 -8.42 1.12 -1.45
C MET A 86 -7.07 1.64 -0.93
N PRO A 87 -6.09 2.02 -1.79
CA PRO A 87 -4.82 2.56 -1.29
C PRO A 87 -4.99 3.81 -0.43
N GLU A 88 -5.90 4.68 -0.84
CA GLU A 88 -6.23 5.92 -0.11
C GLU A 88 -6.90 5.60 1.24
N LEU A 89 -7.86 4.66 1.25
CA LEU A 89 -8.54 4.23 2.46
C LEU A 89 -7.57 3.62 3.47
N VAL A 90 -6.68 2.75 3.00
CA VAL A 90 -5.66 2.11 3.85
C VAL A 90 -4.74 3.15 4.47
N ALA A 91 -4.26 4.13 3.70
CA ALA A 91 -3.47 5.24 4.23
C ALA A 91 -4.27 6.06 5.27
N GLY A 92 -5.55 6.34 5.01
CA GLY A 92 -6.44 7.01 5.95
C GLY A 92 -6.59 6.24 7.26
N PHE A 93 -6.76 4.94 7.23
CA PHE A 93 -6.88 4.11 8.44
C PHE A 93 -5.57 4.06 9.23
N HIS A 94 -4.42 3.97 8.57
CA HIS A 94 -3.13 4.03 9.27
C HIS A 94 -2.94 5.35 10.01
N SER A 95 -3.44 6.46 9.47
CA SER A 95 -3.41 7.74 10.18
C SER A 95 -4.22 7.69 11.49
N LEU A 96 -5.43 7.12 11.45
CA LEU A 96 -6.27 7.00 12.64
C LEU A 96 -5.66 6.08 13.70
N VAL A 97 -5.03 4.96 13.30
CA VAL A 97 -4.31 4.07 14.21
C VAL A 97 -3.13 4.79 14.87
N GLY A 98 -2.35 5.55 14.08
CA GLY A 98 -1.26 6.36 14.63
C GLY A 98 -1.75 7.41 15.63
N LEU A 99 -2.86 8.08 15.32
CA LEU A 99 -3.46 9.08 16.22
C LEU A 99 -4.00 8.44 17.52
N ALA A 100 -4.61 7.25 17.42
CA ALA A 100 -5.05 6.51 18.60
C ALA A 100 -3.87 6.16 19.52
N ALA A 101 -2.72 5.77 18.95
CA ALA A 101 -1.50 5.51 19.71
C ALA A 101 -1.03 6.75 20.48
N VAL A 102 -1.04 7.91 19.83
CA VAL A 102 -0.68 9.18 20.47
C VAL A 102 -1.62 9.48 21.64
N PHE A 103 -2.94 9.36 21.44
CA PHE A 103 -3.90 9.66 22.51
C PHE A 103 -3.80 8.70 23.71
N VAL A 104 -3.56 7.41 23.47
CA VAL A 104 -3.36 6.44 24.55
C VAL A 104 -2.09 6.77 25.34
N ALA A 105 -1.00 7.10 24.64
CA ALA A 105 0.24 7.51 25.30
C ALA A 105 0.06 8.80 26.11
N ILE A 106 -0.67 9.80 25.58
CA ILE A 106 -1.01 11.03 26.31
C ILE A 106 -1.83 10.69 27.56
N ALA A 107 -2.87 9.87 27.43
CA ALA A 107 -3.72 9.46 28.55
C ALA A 107 -2.92 8.75 29.65
N ALA A 108 -2.04 7.83 29.26
CA ALA A 108 -1.17 7.10 30.16
C ALA A 108 -0.14 8.00 30.87
N PHE A 109 0.41 8.98 30.15
CA PHE A 109 1.35 9.94 30.72
C PHE A 109 0.69 10.91 31.71
N LEU A 110 -0.52 11.38 31.40
CA LEU A 110 -1.24 12.34 32.24
C LEU A 110 -1.93 11.70 33.44
N ASN A 111 -2.27 10.40 33.36
CA ASN A 111 -2.92 9.67 34.44
C ASN A 111 -2.33 8.27 34.59
N PRO A 112 -1.04 8.15 34.99
CA PRO A 112 -0.35 6.86 35.04
C PRO A 112 -0.94 5.91 36.10
N GLU A 113 -1.56 6.42 37.14
CA GLU A 113 -2.21 5.63 38.19
C GLU A 113 -3.34 4.74 37.64
N ALA A 114 -4.13 5.29 36.70
CA ALA A 114 -5.22 4.56 36.08
C ALA A 114 -4.75 3.36 35.23
N PHE A 115 -3.48 3.34 34.86
CA PHE A 115 -2.85 2.27 34.07
C PHE A 115 -1.86 1.41 34.88
N ASN A 116 -1.79 1.59 36.20
CA ASN A 116 -0.83 0.92 37.08
C ASN A 116 0.65 1.14 36.74
N LEU A 117 0.97 2.29 36.10
CA LEU A 117 2.32 2.62 35.62
C LEU A 117 3.18 3.37 36.66
N GLY A 118 2.58 3.79 37.78
CA GLY A 118 3.18 4.62 38.82
C GLY A 118 2.32 5.86 39.09
N ASN A 119 2.94 6.89 39.70
CA ASN A 119 2.28 8.17 39.98
C ASN A 119 2.73 9.25 38.97
N VAL A 120 2.01 10.36 38.91
CA VAL A 120 2.41 11.52 38.12
C VAL A 120 3.78 12.03 38.58
N GLY A 121 4.76 12.02 37.69
CA GLY A 121 6.16 12.39 37.98
C GLY A 121 7.02 11.24 38.54
N ASP A 122 6.46 10.05 38.74
CA ASP A 122 7.17 8.84 39.15
C ASP A 122 6.63 7.61 38.42
N ILE A 123 6.72 7.65 37.07
CA ILE A 123 6.32 6.59 36.16
C ILE A 123 7.46 5.57 36.08
N LYS A 124 7.15 4.28 36.05
CA LYS A 124 8.14 3.22 35.83
C LYS A 124 8.93 3.46 34.54
N LEU A 125 10.25 3.34 34.61
CA LEU A 125 11.16 3.66 33.49
C LEU A 125 10.81 2.89 32.20
N ALA A 126 10.50 1.60 32.30
CA ALA A 126 10.14 0.78 31.15
C ALA A 126 8.88 1.34 30.47
N SER A 127 7.82 1.57 31.24
CA SER A 127 6.56 2.09 30.73
C SER A 127 6.69 3.50 30.11
N LEU A 128 7.57 4.34 30.69
CA LEU A 128 7.85 5.67 30.16
C LEU A 128 8.56 5.60 28.79
N ILE A 129 9.48 4.67 28.62
CA ILE A 129 10.14 4.42 27.32
C ILE A 129 9.13 3.89 26.31
N GLU A 130 8.35 2.88 26.68
CA GLU A 130 7.34 2.23 25.83
C GLU A 130 6.30 3.25 25.32
N MET A 131 5.71 4.03 26.23
CA MET A 131 4.72 5.06 25.84
C MET A 131 5.33 6.17 24.98
N SER A 132 6.57 6.56 25.25
CA SER A 132 7.25 7.61 24.49
C SER A 132 7.56 7.16 23.07
N ILE A 133 8.03 5.92 22.90
CA ILE A 133 8.24 5.30 21.59
C ILE A 133 6.90 5.12 20.87
N GLY A 134 5.88 4.61 21.57
CA GLY A 134 4.53 4.45 21.03
C GLY A 134 3.94 5.78 20.54
N ALA A 135 4.10 6.85 21.32
CA ALA A 135 3.69 8.20 20.94
C ALA A 135 4.45 8.72 19.72
N ALA A 136 5.78 8.56 19.70
CA ALA A 136 6.62 9.03 18.61
C ALA A 136 6.30 8.30 17.29
N VAL A 137 6.26 6.96 17.30
CA VAL A 137 5.91 6.16 16.13
C VAL A 137 4.48 6.43 15.68
N GLY A 138 3.54 6.56 16.63
CA GLY A 138 2.15 6.92 16.33
C GLY A 138 2.01 8.29 15.67
N ALA A 139 2.73 9.30 16.14
CA ALA A 139 2.73 10.65 15.58
C ALA A 139 3.32 10.69 14.16
N ILE A 140 4.45 9.98 13.94
CA ILE A 140 5.06 9.83 12.61
C ILE A 140 4.08 9.12 11.67
N THR A 141 3.44 8.05 12.13
CA THR A 141 2.46 7.29 11.35
C THR A 141 1.27 8.16 10.96
N PHE A 142 0.70 8.91 11.89
CA PHE A 142 -0.43 9.79 11.64
C PHE A 142 -0.12 10.82 10.55
N SER A 143 0.89 11.65 10.78
CA SER A 143 1.21 12.75 9.87
C SER A 143 1.73 12.27 8.52
N GLY A 144 2.56 11.23 8.51
CA GLY A 144 3.04 10.59 7.29
C GLY A 144 1.92 9.97 6.45
N SER A 145 0.96 9.30 7.11
CA SER A 145 -0.19 8.71 6.43
C SER A 145 -1.13 9.75 5.84
N ILE A 146 -1.29 10.91 6.48
CA ILE A 146 -2.05 12.03 5.90
C ILE A 146 -1.39 12.51 4.61
N ILE A 147 -0.07 12.70 4.59
CA ILE A 147 0.66 13.12 3.39
C ILE A 147 0.51 12.06 2.28
N ALA A 148 0.66 10.78 2.61
CA ALA A 148 0.46 9.69 1.66
C ALA A 148 -0.96 9.69 1.09
N PHE A 149 -1.98 9.83 1.94
CA PHE A 149 -3.39 9.95 1.53
C PHE A 149 -3.61 11.13 0.56
N LEU A 150 -3.08 12.32 0.87
CA LEU A 150 -3.22 13.51 0.03
C LEU A 150 -2.55 13.34 -1.34
N LYS A 151 -1.37 12.69 -1.39
CA LYS A 151 -0.67 12.36 -2.64
C LYS A 151 -1.42 11.32 -3.47
N LEU A 152 -1.90 10.25 -2.84
CA LEU A 152 -2.65 9.19 -3.51
C LEU A 152 -3.96 9.71 -4.12
N ARG A 153 -4.65 10.59 -3.40
CA ARG A 153 -5.91 11.20 -3.84
C ARG A 153 -5.71 12.29 -4.91
N GLY A 154 -4.46 12.67 -5.18
CA GLY A 154 -4.16 13.73 -6.14
C GLY A 154 -4.48 15.16 -5.66
N ILE A 155 -4.79 15.33 -4.36
CA ILE A 155 -4.94 16.65 -3.73
C ILE A 155 -3.58 17.33 -3.64
N MET A 156 -2.56 16.55 -3.32
CA MET A 156 -1.15 16.95 -3.33
C MET A 156 -0.44 16.32 -4.52
N SER A 157 0.51 17.03 -5.13
CA SER A 157 1.31 16.49 -6.23
C SER A 157 1.98 15.17 -5.83
N GLY A 158 1.89 14.16 -6.70
CA GLY A 158 2.61 12.89 -6.55
C GLY A 158 4.12 13.00 -6.77
N ALA A 159 4.61 14.14 -7.28
CA ALA A 159 6.04 14.38 -7.45
C ALA A 159 6.75 14.50 -6.09
N PRO A 160 8.04 14.09 -6.01
CA PRO A 160 8.85 14.32 -4.82
C PRO A 160 9.01 15.81 -4.57
N ILE A 161 8.77 16.24 -3.33
CA ILE A 161 9.05 17.62 -2.89
C ILE A 161 10.34 17.54 -2.07
N THR A 162 11.42 18.00 -2.67
CA THR A 162 12.76 17.96 -2.06
C THR A 162 13.30 19.36 -1.82
N PHE A 163 14.12 19.52 -0.79
CA PHE A 163 14.83 20.75 -0.50
C PHE A 163 16.25 20.44 -0.01
N SER A 164 17.16 21.37 -0.21
CA SER A 164 18.57 21.20 0.20
C SER A 164 18.69 20.99 1.72
N GLY A 165 19.42 19.97 2.13
CA GLY A 165 19.66 19.65 3.55
C GLY A 165 18.56 18.84 4.23
N GLN A 166 17.51 18.38 3.53
CA GLN A 166 16.38 17.64 4.13
C GLN A 166 16.83 16.39 4.90
N HIS A 167 17.81 15.63 4.39
CA HIS A 167 18.30 14.41 5.05
C HIS A 167 19.01 14.73 6.36
N ILE A 168 19.78 15.82 6.37
CA ILE A 168 20.47 16.30 7.58
C ILE A 168 19.44 16.78 8.61
N LEU A 169 18.42 17.52 8.17
CA LEU A 169 17.32 17.96 9.04
C LEU A 169 16.59 16.77 9.66
N ASN A 170 16.21 15.78 8.85
CA ASN A 170 15.52 14.58 9.33
C ASN A 170 16.40 13.78 10.32
N LEU A 171 17.69 13.69 10.06
CA LEU A 171 18.64 13.04 10.98
C LEU A 171 18.70 13.78 12.32
N ILE A 172 18.85 15.11 12.28
CA ILE A 172 18.89 15.94 13.49
C ILE A 172 17.61 15.81 14.30
N LEU A 173 16.44 15.85 13.65
CA LEU A 173 15.16 15.69 14.32
C LEU A 173 15.01 14.27 14.90
N GLY A 174 15.43 13.23 14.20
CA GLY A 174 15.44 11.86 14.70
C GLY A 174 16.32 11.68 15.94
N ILE A 175 17.55 12.22 15.90
CA ILE A 175 18.46 12.22 17.06
C ILE A 175 17.87 13.05 18.21
N SER A 176 17.21 14.17 17.91
CA SER A 176 16.56 15.01 18.93
C SER A 176 15.42 14.26 19.64
N ILE A 177 14.62 13.47 18.91
CA ILE A 177 13.57 12.62 19.52
C ILE A 177 14.21 11.62 20.49
N ILE A 178 15.26 10.92 20.09
CA ILE A 178 15.97 9.95 20.94
C ILE A 178 16.50 10.64 22.20
N PHE A 179 17.13 11.80 22.03
CA PHE A 179 17.68 12.57 23.15
C PHE A 179 16.56 13.07 24.09
N LEU A 180 15.46 13.56 23.55
CA LEU A 180 14.30 14.02 24.34
C LEU A 180 13.64 12.87 25.10
N ILE A 181 13.52 11.67 24.50
CA ILE A 181 13.03 10.49 25.22
C ILE A 181 13.96 10.13 26.39
N PHE A 182 15.27 10.12 26.15
CA PHE A 182 16.24 9.88 27.24
C PHE A 182 16.16 10.94 28.33
N TYR A 183 16.00 12.21 27.96
CA TYR A 183 15.85 13.31 28.92
C TYR A 183 14.50 13.26 29.65
N LEU A 184 13.45 12.84 28.97
CA LEU A 184 12.12 12.59 29.57
C LEU A 184 12.20 11.49 30.65
N CYS A 185 12.96 10.43 30.41
CA CYS A 185 13.16 9.35 31.38
C CYS A 185 13.83 9.83 32.69
N LYS A 186 14.58 10.94 32.62
CA LYS A 186 15.20 11.52 33.82
C LYS A 186 14.32 12.56 34.51
N THR A 187 13.57 13.34 33.76
CA THR A 187 12.87 14.52 34.30
C THR A 187 11.37 14.33 34.45
N GLN A 188 10.80 13.40 33.69
CA GLN A 188 9.36 13.13 33.61
C GLN A 188 8.51 14.40 33.36
N SER A 189 9.11 15.39 32.65
CA SER A 189 8.50 16.68 32.41
C SER A 189 7.47 16.64 31.29
N SER A 190 6.27 17.16 31.55
CA SER A 190 5.20 17.25 30.56
C SER A 190 5.62 18.03 29.30
N ASN A 191 6.39 19.10 29.44
CA ASN A 191 6.85 19.89 28.30
C ASN A 191 7.74 19.09 27.35
N ILE A 192 8.56 18.20 27.90
CA ILE A 192 9.45 17.34 27.11
C ILE A 192 8.65 16.27 26.38
N PHE A 193 7.66 15.67 27.04
CA PHE A 193 6.75 14.72 26.40
C PHE A 193 6.03 15.35 25.20
N TRP A 194 5.46 16.54 25.38
CA TRP A 194 4.82 17.28 24.27
C TRP A 194 5.80 17.65 23.16
N SER A 195 7.05 17.97 23.50
CA SER A 195 8.08 18.24 22.50
C SER A 195 8.38 16.99 21.66
N VAL A 196 8.46 15.81 22.27
CA VAL A 196 8.60 14.53 21.55
C VAL A 196 7.45 14.33 20.58
N VAL A 197 6.21 14.52 21.02
CA VAL A 197 5.02 14.35 20.18
C VAL A 197 5.03 15.32 18.99
N VAL A 198 5.25 16.62 19.23
CA VAL A 198 5.22 17.65 18.19
C VAL A 198 6.33 17.43 17.15
N ILE A 199 7.56 17.15 17.60
CA ILE A 199 8.69 16.88 16.69
C ILE A 199 8.41 15.62 15.87
N SER A 200 7.81 14.59 16.46
CA SER A 200 7.46 13.35 15.76
C SER A 200 6.41 13.57 14.68
N PHE A 201 5.40 14.43 14.91
CA PHE A 201 4.47 14.85 13.86
C PHE A 201 5.18 15.56 12.70
N LEU A 202 6.12 16.44 12.99
CA LEU A 202 6.92 17.12 11.96
C LEU A 202 7.75 16.14 11.16
N VAL A 203 8.43 15.19 11.82
CA VAL A 203 9.22 14.16 11.17
C VAL A 203 8.38 13.30 10.23
N GLY A 204 7.17 12.91 10.62
CA GLY A 204 6.28 12.12 9.76
C GLY A 204 5.93 12.85 8.45
N VAL A 205 5.68 14.16 8.51
CA VAL A 205 5.48 14.99 7.30
C VAL A 205 6.75 15.01 6.44
N LEU A 206 7.89 15.32 7.04
CA LEU A 206 9.17 15.48 6.33
C LEU A 206 9.72 14.17 5.73
N LEU A 207 9.34 13.01 6.28
CA LEU A 207 9.73 11.72 5.74
C LEU A 207 8.96 11.36 4.46
N ILE A 208 7.69 11.70 4.37
CA ILE A 208 6.82 11.24 3.26
C ILE A 208 6.74 12.27 2.12
N ILE A 209 6.92 13.55 2.39
CA ILE A 209 6.89 14.61 1.35
C ILE A 209 7.87 14.34 0.20
N PRO A 210 9.14 13.91 0.42
CA PRO A 210 10.10 13.72 -0.66
C PRO A 210 9.91 12.40 -1.43
N ILE A 211 8.98 11.55 -1.04
CA ILE A 211 8.76 10.27 -1.70
C ILE A 211 7.80 10.45 -2.88
N GLY A 212 8.22 9.97 -4.05
CA GLY A 212 7.43 10.05 -5.28
C GLY A 212 6.30 9.04 -5.38
N GLY A 213 5.38 9.26 -6.32
CA GLY A 213 4.23 8.38 -6.56
C GLY A 213 4.60 6.95 -6.95
N ALA A 214 5.75 6.76 -7.61
CA ALA A 214 6.26 5.44 -7.97
C ALA A 214 6.57 4.55 -6.75
N ASP A 215 7.03 5.17 -5.66
CA ASP A 215 7.39 4.48 -4.42
C ASP A 215 6.21 4.35 -3.44
N MET A 216 5.03 4.90 -3.76
CA MET A 216 3.86 4.89 -2.87
C MET A 216 3.42 3.49 -2.43
N PRO A 217 3.46 2.43 -3.25
CA PRO A 217 3.15 1.08 -2.77
C PRO A 217 4.03 0.64 -1.60
N VAL A 218 5.33 0.93 -1.66
CA VAL A 218 6.27 0.65 -0.57
C VAL A 218 5.96 1.50 0.66
N VAL A 219 5.65 2.78 0.46
CA VAL A 219 5.28 3.72 1.55
C VAL A 219 4.05 3.25 2.31
N ILE A 220 2.99 2.81 1.62
CA ILE A 220 1.78 2.29 2.26
C ILE A 220 2.12 1.08 3.13
N SER A 221 2.94 0.16 2.62
CA SER A 221 3.37 -1.01 3.38
C SER A 221 4.24 -0.64 4.59
N MET A 222 5.10 0.38 4.46
CA MET A 222 5.88 0.95 5.57
C MET A 222 4.98 1.58 6.64
N LEU A 223 4.00 2.38 6.23
CA LEU A 223 3.05 2.99 7.17
C LEU A 223 2.20 1.94 7.88
N ASN A 224 1.86 0.84 7.20
CA ASN A 224 1.27 -0.33 7.84
C ASN A 224 2.20 -0.92 8.91
N SER A 225 3.49 -1.06 8.61
CA SER A 225 4.48 -1.51 9.60
C SER A 225 4.55 -0.56 10.80
N TYR A 226 4.61 0.74 10.57
CA TYR A 226 4.65 1.74 11.65
C TYR A 226 3.38 1.73 12.50
N SER A 227 2.21 1.58 11.90
CA SER A 227 0.95 1.43 12.64
C SER A 227 0.95 0.16 13.51
N GLY A 228 1.52 -0.94 13.01
CA GLY A 228 1.72 -2.17 13.79
C GLY A 228 2.64 -1.96 15.00
N TRP A 229 3.78 -1.33 14.80
CA TRP A 229 4.70 -1.00 15.90
C TRP A 229 4.09 -0.03 16.92
N ALA A 230 3.30 0.95 16.46
CA ALA A 230 2.56 1.84 17.35
C ALA A 230 1.54 1.07 18.18
N ALA A 231 0.79 0.13 17.58
CA ALA A 231 -0.15 -0.72 18.29
C ALA A 231 0.56 -1.63 19.31
N ALA A 232 1.74 -2.20 18.99
CA ALA A 232 2.54 -2.97 19.93
C ALA A 232 3.01 -2.10 21.11
N GLY A 233 3.45 -0.86 20.85
CA GLY A 233 3.83 0.10 21.90
C GLY A 233 2.69 0.41 22.87
N ILE A 234 1.47 0.62 22.34
CA ILE A 234 0.27 0.73 23.19
C ILE A 234 0.04 -0.57 23.98
N GLY A 235 0.20 -1.71 23.32
CA GLY A 235 0.01 -3.02 23.93
C GLY A 235 0.93 -3.22 25.14
N PHE A 236 2.19 -2.81 25.06
CA PHE A 236 3.13 -2.81 26.19
C PHE A 236 2.66 -1.86 27.29
N THR A 237 2.34 -0.61 26.95
CA THR A 237 1.85 0.39 27.91
C THR A 237 0.58 -0.07 28.65
N LEU A 238 -0.33 -0.77 27.98
CA LEU A 238 -1.59 -1.27 28.54
C LEU A 238 -1.49 -2.69 29.10
N GLU A 239 -0.32 -3.32 29.07
CA GLU A 239 -0.10 -4.74 29.40
C GLU A 239 -1.09 -5.67 28.67
N ASN A 240 -1.47 -5.32 27.43
CA ASN A 240 -2.43 -6.07 26.62
C ASN A 240 -1.73 -6.98 25.62
N THR A 241 -1.66 -8.26 25.91
CA THR A 241 -0.99 -9.27 25.09
C THR A 241 -1.56 -9.38 23.68
N ALA A 242 -2.88 -9.20 23.51
CA ALA A 242 -3.49 -9.25 22.17
C ALA A 242 -3.00 -8.11 21.26
N LEU A 243 -2.87 -6.89 21.81
CA LEU A 243 -2.31 -5.75 21.08
C LEU A 243 -0.82 -5.92 20.77
N ILE A 244 -0.05 -6.49 21.71
CA ILE A 244 1.38 -6.77 21.49
C ILE A 244 1.53 -7.76 20.33
N ILE A 245 0.81 -8.88 20.35
CA ILE A 245 0.90 -9.92 19.31
C ILE A 245 0.45 -9.38 17.95
N THR A 246 -0.74 -8.76 17.90
CA THR A 246 -1.25 -8.20 16.63
C THR A 246 -0.39 -7.08 16.09
N GLY A 247 0.07 -6.19 16.95
CA GLY A 247 0.98 -5.11 16.55
C GLY A 247 2.31 -5.63 16.02
N ALA A 248 2.91 -6.63 16.66
CA ALA A 248 4.14 -7.26 16.21
C ALA A 248 3.95 -7.98 14.86
N LEU A 249 2.83 -8.70 14.67
CA LEU A 249 2.51 -9.37 13.41
C LEU A 249 2.33 -8.37 12.26
N VAL A 250 1.53 -7.34 12.45
CA VAL A 250 1.28 -6.31 11.44
C VAL A 250 2.56 -5.51 11.15
N GLY A 251 3.30 -5.13 12.19
CA GLY A 251 4.56 -4.42 12.07
C GLY A 251 5.61 -5.20 11.27
N SER A 252 5.77 -6.47 11.59
CA SER A 252 6.73 -7.37 10.91
C SER A 252 6.30 -7.65 9.47
N SER A 253 5.02 -7.97 9.24
CA SER A 253 4.52 -8.27 7.89
C SER A 253 4.65 -7.06 6.95
N GLY A 254 4.32 -5.85 7.43
CA GLY A 254 4.50 -4.62 6.66
C GLY A 254 5.96 -4.33 6.32
N ALA A 255 6.90 -4.55 7.26
CA ALA A 255 8.33 -4.38 7.02
C ALA A 255 8.87 -5.38 5.98
N ILE A 256 8.50 -6.66 6.10
CA ILE A 256 8.89 -7.71 5.15
C ILE A 256 8.35 -7.40 3.76
N LEU A 257 7.06 -7.03 3.67
CA LEU A 257 6.44 -6.68 2.39
C LEU A 257 7.12 -5.47 1.74
N SER A 258 7.42 -4.42 2.51
CA SER A 258 8.18 -3.25 2.02
C SER A 258 9.54 -3.65 1.47
N TYR A 259 10.25 -4.55 2.16
CA TYR A 259 11.55 -5.05 1.70
C TYR A 259 11.44 -5.84 0.40
N ILE A 260 10.47 -6.76 0.30
CA ILE A 260 10.22 -7.54 -0.91
C ILE A 260 9.89 -6.63 -2.10
N MET A 261 9.04 -5.61 -1.88
CA MET A 261 8.69 -4.65 -2.92
C MET A 261 9.89 -3.81 -3.37
N CYS A 262 10.74 -3.36 -2.44
CA CYS A 262 11.99 -2.67 -2.78
C CYS A 262 12.88 -3.56 -3.65
N LYS A 263 13.01 -4.84 -3.30
CA LYS A 263 13.76 -5.82 -4.09
C LYS A 263 13.15 -6.01 -5.49
N ALA A 264 11.82 -6.11 -5.59
CA ALA A 264 11.12 -6.21 -6.87
C ALA A 264 11.28 -4.97 -7.76
N MET A 265 11.54 -3.80 -7.15
CA MET A 265 11.86 -2.55 -7.87
C MET A 265 13.36 -2.37 -8.14
N ASN A 266 14.21 -3.30 -7.73
CA ASN A 266 15.68 -3.18 -7.72
C ASN A 266 16.17 -1.91 -7.02
N ARG A 267 15.55 -1.54 -5.91
CA ARG A 267 15.88 -0.36 -5.13
C ARG A 267 16.23 -0.71 -3.69
N SER A 268 17.21 -0.01 -3.11
CA SER A 268 17.48 -0.23 -1.69
C SER A 268 16.36 0.35 -0.84
N PHE A 269 16.00 -0.37 0.21
CA PHE A 269 14.97 0.08 1.17
C PHE A 269 15.30 1.47 1.76
N ILE A 270 16.58 1.71 2.04
CA ILE A 270 17.07 3.00 2.56
C ILE A 270 16.86 4.12 1.54
N SER A 271 17.11 3.87 0.24
CA SER A 271 16.92 4.90 -0.79
C SER A 271 15.45 5.28 -0.97
N VAL A 272 14.53 4.34 -0.79
CA VAL A 272 13.09 4.62 -0.85
C VAL A 272 12.63 5.45 0.36
N ILE A 273 13.10 5.11 1.57
CA ILE A 273 12.77 5.86 2.80
C ILE A 273 13.31 7.30 2.75
N LEU A 274 14.53 7.47 2.26
CA LEU A 274 15.11 8.80 2.13
C LEU A 274 14.40 9.65 1.07
N GLY A 275 13.76 9.03 0.09
CA GLY A 275 13.03 9.74 -0.95
C GLY A 275 13.93 10.53 -1.92
N GLY A 276 13.30 11.41 -2.71
CA GLY A 276 14.02 12.27 -3.67
C GLY A 276 14.24 11.64 -5.05
N PHE A 277 13.78 10.40 -5.26
CA PHE A 277 13.87 9.74 -6.54
C PHE A 277 12.95 10.40 -7.58
N GLY A 278 13.51 10.75 -8.74
CA GLY A 278 12.79 11.47 -9.80
C GLY A 278 12.74 13.00 -9.63
N ALA A 279 13.41 13.56 -8.58
CA ALA A 279 13.49 15.00 -8.41
C ALA A 279 14.44 15.65 -9.46
N ASP A 280 15.49 14.96 -9.84
CA ASP A 280 16.46 15.47 -10.82
C ASP A 280 15.96 15.47 -12.27
N SER A 281 14.89 14.73 -12.57
CA SER A 281 14.27 14.73 -13.89
C SER A 281 13.41 15.96 -14.17
N SER A 282 13.16 16.81 -13.18
CA SER A 282 12.34 18.03 -13.32
C SER A 282 13.12 19.33 -13.51
N THR A 283 14.47 19.30 -13.44
CA THR A 283 15.31 20.51 -13.50
C THR A 283 16.08 20.73 -14.80
N ASP A 284 16.07 19.76 -15.71
CA ASP A 284 16.56 20.03 -17.07
C ASP A 284 15.39 20.39 -18.02
N ASP A 285 14.94 21.64 -17.90
CA ASP A 285 14.10 22.33 -18.88
C ASP A 285 14.84 22.65 -20.19
N THR A 286 15.76 21.84 -20.60
CA THR A 286 16.17 21.74 -21.99
C THR A 286 15.24 20.72 -22.67
N LYS A 287 14.08 21.22 -23.08
CA LYS A 287 13.29 20.63 -24.16
C LYS A 287 14.15 20.59 -25.42
N GLU A 288 15.13 19.71 -25.48
CA GLU A 288 15.45 19.12 -26.77
C GLU A 288 14.13 18.44 -27.23
N LYS A 289 13.51 19.02 -28.26
CA LYS A 289 12.54 18.32 -29.08
C LYS A 289 13.28 17.08 -29.60
N LYS A 290 13.24 15.97 -28.82
CA LYS A 290 13.58 14.66 -29.37
C LYS A 290 12.64 14.50 -30.55
N ASP A 291 13.20 14.34 -31.73
CA ASP A 291 12.43 13.95 -32.91
C ASP A 291 11.52 12.80 -32.49
N GLN A 292 10.21 13.06 -32.49
CA GLN A 292 9.24 12.05 -32.09
C GLN A 292 9.36 10.91 -33.10
N LYS A 293 9.95 9.79 -32.67
CA LYS A 293 9.97 8.58 -33.47
C LYS A 293 8.52 8.25 -33.83
N PRO A 294 8.25 7.89 -35.11
CA PRO A 294 6.89 7.56 -35.51
C PRO A 294 6.37 6.36 -34.69
N VAL A 295 5.14 6.44 -34.22
CA VAL A 295 4.43 5.35 -33.56
C VAL A 295 3.38 4.79 -34.49
N LYS A 296 3.18 3.48 -34.49
CA LYS A 296 2.07 2.85 -35.18
C LYS A 296 0.82 2.99 -34.29
N SER A 297 -0.21 3.63 -34.79
CA SER A 297 -1.49 3.76 -34.08
C SER A 297 -2.55 2.88 -34.76
N GLY A 298 -3.38 2.24 -33.98
CA GLY A 298 -4.52 1.44 -34.40
C GLY A 298 -5.80 1.85 -33.69
N ASN A 299 -6.87 1.17 -34.05
CA ASN A 299 -8.19 1.34 -33.47
C ASN A 299 -8.69 0.06 -32.81
N ALA A 300 -9.92 0.06 -32.29
CA ALA A 300 -10.52 -1.10 -31.64
C ALA A 300 -10.80 -2.26 -32.62
N GLU A 301 -11.04 -1.99 -33.88
CA GLU A 301 -11.26 -3.00 -34.93
C GLU A 301 -9.96 -3.74 -35.24
N ASP A 302 -8.84 -3.00 -35.38
CA ASP A 302 -7.50 -3.58 -35.56
C ASP A 302 -7.13 -4.49 -34.38
N ALA A 303 -7.40 -4.04 -33.16
CA ALA A 303 -7.12 -4.81 -31.96
C ALA A 303 -7.98 -6.09 -31.88
N ALA A 304 -9.28 -5.97 -32.16
CA ALA A 304 -10.20 -7.10 -32.19
C ALA A 304 -9.79 -8.13 -33.27
N PHE A 305 -9.40 -7.65 -34.44
CA PHE A 305 -8.93 -8.51 -35.55
C PHE A 305 -7.67 -9.29 -35.15
N LEU A 306 -6.68 -8.61 -34.56
CA LEU A 306 -5.44 -9.27 -34.12
C LEU A 306 -5.69 -10.31 -33.02
N MET A 307 -6.55 -9.98 -32.04
CA MET A 307 -6.88 -10.91 -30.97
C MET A 307 -7.73 -12.09 -31.45
N LYS A 308 -8.67 -11.87 -32.39
CA LYS A 308 -9.55 -12.92 -32.92
C LYS A 308 -8.77 -13.97 -33.73
N ASN A 309 -7.64 -13.57 -34.34
CA ASN A 309 -6.76 -14.45 -35.10
C ASN A 309 -5.57 -14.99 -34.28
N ALA A 310 -5.50 -14.69 -32.99
CA ALA A 310 -4.48 -15.17 -32.10
C ALA A 310 -4.85 -16.54 -31.50
N SER A 311 -3.87 -17.39 -31.23
CA SER A 311 -4.05 -18.60 -30.42
C SER A 311 -3.87 -18.33 -28.92
N SER A 312 -3.12 -17.28 -28.59
CA SER A 312 -2.82 -16.91 -27.21
C SER A 312 -2.73 -15.40 -27.03
N VAL A 313 -3.30 -14.90 -25.93
CA VAL A 313 -3.28 -13.50 -25.54
C VAL A 313 -2.82 -13.40 -24.09
N ILE A 314 -1.81 -12.57 -23.82
CA ILE A 314 -1.39 -12.21 -22.45
C ILE A 314 -1.86 -10.80 -22.16
N ILE A 315 -2.62 -10.63 -21.08
CA ILE A 315 -3.09 -9.33 -20.60
C ILE A 315 -2.15 -8.81 -19.53
N VAL A 316 -1.72 -7.57 -19.69
CA VAL A 316 -0.84 -6.87 -18.75
C VAL A 316 -1.59 -5.69 -18.14
N PRO A 317 -2.29 -5.88 -17.00
CA PRO A 317 -3.03 -4.81 -16.36
C PRO A 317 -2.09 -3.91 -15.55
N GLY A 318 -2.44 -2.64 -15.48
CA GLY A 318 -1.74 -1.65 -14.67
C GLY A 318 -2.69 -0.62 -14.06
N TYR A 319 -2.11 0.37 -13.39
CA TYR A 319 -2.88 1.37 -12.65
C TYR A 319 -3.90 2.14 -13.52
N GLY A 320 -3.59 2.38 -14.79
CA GLY A 320 -4.52 3.04 -15.71
C GLY A 320 -5.83 2.25 -15.92
N MET A 321 -5.79 0.92 -15.86
CA MET A 321 -7.00 0.07 -15.85
C MET A 321 -7.88 0.37 -14.61
N ALA A 322 -7.24 0.50 -13.44
CA ALA A 322 -7.92 0.84 -12.20
C ALA A 322 -8.60 2.21 -12.28
N VAL A 323 -7.88 3.23 -12.75
CA VAL A 323 -8.38 4.61 -12.88
C VAL A 323 -9.58 4.69 -13.82
N ALA A 324 -9.54 3.95 -14.92
CA ALA A 324 -10.63 3.87 -15.89
C ALA A 324 -11.77 2.93 -15.45
N GLN A 325 -11.60 2.18 -14.36
CA GLN A 325 -12.54 1.12 -13.93
C GLN A 325 -12.86 0.13 -15.06
N ALA A 326 -11.82 -0.29 -15.78
CA ALA A 326 -11.95 -1.12 -16.97
C ALA A 326 -12.00 -2.63 -16.68
N GLN A 327 -11.81 -3.07 -15.43
CA GLN A 327 -11.69 -4.47 -15.05
C GLN A 327 -12.88 -5.34 -15.47
N HIS A 328 -14.10 -4.81 -15.42
CA HIS A 328 -15.30 -5.54 -15.83
C HIS A 328 -15.42 -5.67 -17.34
N ALA A 329 -15.14 -4.59 -18.09
CA ALA A 329 -15.11 -4.63 -19.55
C ALA A 329 -13.98 -5.56 -20.07
N LEU A 330 -12.83 -5.56 -19.36
CA LEU A 330 -11.72 -6.45 -19.65
C LEU A 330 -12.13 -7.92 -19.44
N ARG A 331 -12.85 -8.22 -18.38
CA ARG A 331 -13.38 -9.57 -18.12
C ARG A 331 -14.33 -10.01 -19.26
N GLU A 332 -15.25 -9.16 -19.67
CA GLU A 332 -16.17 -9.45 -20.77
C GLU A 332 -15.42 -9.73 -22.08
N MET A 333 -14.39 -8.93 -22.40
CA MET A 333 -13.51 -9.15 -23.54
C MET A 333 -12.87 -10.52 -23.50
N VAL A 334 -12.31 -10.91 -22.35
CA VAL A 334 -11.67 -12.21 -22.17
C VAL A 334 -12.66 -13.36 -22.33
N ASP A 335 -13.86 -13.23 -21.79
CA ASP A 335 -14.90 -14.25 -21.92
C ASP A 335 -15.31 -14.47 -23.38
N LYS A 336 -15.33 -13.41 -24.20
CA LYS A 336 -15.56 -13.51 -25.65
C LYS A 336 -14.39 -14.20 -26.39
N LEU A 337 -13.15 -13.84 -26.03
CA LEU A 337 -11.96 -14.47 -26.64
C LEU A 337 -11.92 -15.96 -26.33
N LYS A 338 -12.22 -16.36 -25.10
CA LYS A 338 -12.26 -17.79 -24.70
C LYS A 338 -13.38 -18.58 -25.40
N LYS A 339 -14.51 -17.96 -25.68
CA LYS A 339 -15.57 -18.59 -26.50
C LYS A 339 -15.10 -18.91 -27.93
N ASN A 340 -14.07 -18.23 -28.39
CA ASN A 340 -13.42 -18.47 -29.67
C ASN A 340 -12.15 -19.35 -29.55
N ASP A 341 -12.04 -20.14 -28.47
CA ASP A 341 -10.94 -21.06 -28.18
C ASP A 341 -9.57 -20.41 -28.07
N ILE A 342 -9.51 -19.11 -27.74
CA ILE A 342 -8.28 -18.37 -27.55
C ILE A 342 -7.83 -18.51 -26.10
N LYS A 343 -6.59 -18.95 -25.87
CA LYS A 343 -5.99 -19.01 -24.53
C LYS A 343 -5.68 -17.61 -24.04
N VAL A 344 -6.27 -17.21 -22.92
CA VAL A 344 -6.01 -15.90 -22.31
C VAL A 344 -5.47 -16.07 -20.90
N THR A 345 -4.38 -15.34 -20.60
CA THR A 345 -3.75 -15.29 -19.26
C THR A 345 -3.46 -13.85 -18.87
N TYR A 346 -3.32 -13.60 -17.57
CA TYR A 346 -2.99 -12.29 -17.03
C TYR A 346 -1.59 -12.31 -16.42
N ALA A 347 -0.77 -11.33 -16.77
CA ALA A 347 0.58 -11.16 -16.25
C ALA A 347 0.62 -10.00 -15.27
N ILE A 348 0.84 -10.29 -14.01
CA ILE A 348 0.87 -9.30 -12.93
C ILE A 348 2.31 -8.96 -12.58
N HIS A 349 2.59 -7.66 -12.52
CA HIS A 349 3.85 -7.16 -11.98
C HIS A 349 3.68 -6.83 -10.48
N PRO A 350 4.63 -7.21 -9.60
CA PRO A 350 4.50 -7.02 -8.14
C PRO A 350 4.25 -5.59 -7.70
N VAL A 351 4.75 -4.61 -8.48
CA VAL A 351 4.59 -3.17 -8.18
C VAL A 351 3.61 -2.46 -9.11
N ALA A 352 2.82 -3.20 -9.89
CA ALA A 352 1.74 -2.62 -10.68
C ALA A 352 0.63 -2.10 -9.76
N GLY A 353 0.31 -0.81 -9.86
CA GLY A 353 -0.73 -0.20 -9.04
C GLY A 353 -0.21 0.81 -8.02
N ARG A 354 -0.95 1.01 -6.94
CA ARG A 354 -0.64 1.95 -5.84
C ARG A 354 -0.57 1.29 -4.46
N MET A 355 -0.82 0.00 -4.38
CA MET A 355 -0.65 -0.81 -3.18
C MET A 355 -0.23 -2.23 -3.59
N PRO A 356 0.35 -3.03 -2.68
CA PRO A 356 0.62 -4.45 -2.94
C PRO A 356 -0.64 -5.20 -3.36
N GLY A 357 -0.53 -6.02 -4.41
CA GLY A 357 -1.66 -6.82 -4.91
C GLY A 357 -2.82 -6.02 -5.53
N HIS A 358 -2.61 -4.75 -5.87
CA HIS A 358 -3.68 -3.89 -6.39
C HIS A 358 -4.38 -4.49 -7.62
N MET A 359 -3.62 -5.04 -8.56
CA MET A 359 -4.19 -5.67 -9.76
C MET A 359 -4.94 -6.96 -9.42
N ASN A 360 -4.41 -7.77 -8.52
CA ASN A 360 -5.05 -9.00 -8.07
C ASN A 360 -6.43 -8.72 -7.45
N VAL A 361 -6.54 -7.68 -6.62
CA VAL A 361 -7.83 -7.27 -6.02
C VAL A 361 -8.85 -6.85 -7.08
N LEU A 362 -8.44 -6.07 -8.09
CA LEU A 362 -9.34 -5.63 -9.17
C LEU A 362 -9.78 -6.76 -10.08
N LEU A 363 -8.88 -7.70 -10.38
CA LEU A 363 -9.23 -8.89 -11.16
C LEU A 363 -10.16 -9.81 -10.37
N ALA A 364 -9.96 -9.93 -9.04
CA ALA A 364 -10.87 -10.65 -8.17
C ALA A 364 -12.27 -9.99 -8.10
N GLU A 365 -12.35 -8.66 -8.06
CA GLU A 365 -13.61 -7.91 -8.14
C GLU A 365 -14.36 -8.22 -9.44
N ALA A 366 -13.63 -8.36 -10.56
CA ALA A 366 -14.18 -8.74 -11.86
C ALA A 366 -14.44 -10.26 -11.98
N ASN A 367 -14.28 -11.05 -10.92
CA ASN A 367 -14.42 -12.50 -10.91
C ASN A 367 -13.53 -13.22 -11.94
N VAL A 368 -12.31 -12.75 -12.15
CA VAL A 368 -11.30 -13.45 -12.94
C VAL A 368 -10.85 -14.70 -12.19
N PRO A 369 -10.83 -15.90 -12.83
CA PRO A 369 -10.30 -17.11 -12.21
C PRO A 369 -8.83 -16.95 -11.85
N TYR A 370 -8.44 -17.44 -10.68
CA TYR A 370 -7.06 -17.25 -10.18
C TYR A 370 -6.04 -18.10 -10.91
N ASP A 371 -6.43 -19.21 -11.47
CA ASP A 371 -5.61 -20.09 -12.32
C ASP A 371 -5.20 -19.45 -13.66
N GLU A 372 -5.77 -18.28 -13.98
CA GLU A 372 -5.42 -17.50 -15.17
C GLU A 372 -4.52 -16.31 -14.84
N VAL A 373 -4.25 -16.06 -13.57
CA VAL A 373 -3.48 -14.90 -13.09
C VAL A 373 -2.10 -15.38 -12.63
N PHE A 374 -1.07 -14.92 -13.31
CA PHE A 374 0.31 -15.32 -13.08
C PHE A 374 1.17 -14.14 -12.68
N GLU A 375 2.07 -14.37 -11.74
CA GLU A 375 3.08 -13.40 -11.35
C GLU A 375 4.20 -13.33 -12.41
N LEU A 376 4.95 -12.24 -12.40
CA LEU A 376 6.01 -11.96 -13.37
C LEU A 376 6.99 -13.12 -13.53
N GLU A 377 7.40 -13.75 -12.42
CA GLU A 377 8.40 -14.82 -12.42
C GLU A 377 7.91 -16.08 -13.15
N ASP A 378 6.60 -16.35 -13.12
CA ASP A 378 5.99 -17.53 -13.71
C ASP A 378 5.71 -17.35 -15.21
N ILE A 379 5.26 -16.16 -15.63
CA ILE A 379 4.74 -15.92 -16.98
C ILE A 379 5.74 -15.26 -17.93
N ASN A 380 6.84 -14.68 -17.42
CA ASN A 380 7.69 -13.81 -18.24
C ASN A 380 8.33 -14.52 -19.45
N ASN A 381 8.54 -15.82 -19.35
CA ASN A 381 9.06 -16.64 -20.47
C ASN A 381 8.00 -16.92 -21.54
N ASP A 382 6.72 -16.84 -21.21
CA ASP A 382 5.63 -17.19 -22.13
C ASP A 382 5.36 -16.08 -23.16
N PHE A 383 5.81 -14.86 -22.90
CA PHE A 383 5.67 -13.75 -23.88
C PHE A 383 6.30 -14.08 -25.22
N ALA A 384 7.42 -14.80 -25.28
CA ALA A 384 8.09 -15.17 -26.52
C ALA A 384 7.27 -16.16 -27.38
N ASN A 385 6.38 -16.91 -26.75
CA ASN A 385 5.53 -17.91 -27.42
C ASN A 385 4.10 -17.42 -27.64
N SER A 386 3.76 -16.19 -27.19
CA SER A 386 2.42 -15.66 -27.26
C SER A 386 2.24 -14.80 -28.52
N ASP A 387 1.02 -14.85 -29.06
CA ASP A 387 0.71 -14.11 -30.28
C ASP A 387 0.47 -12.63 -30.00
N VAL A 388 -0.29 -12.33 -28.95
CA VAL A 388 -0.67 -10.95 -28.61
C VAL A 388 -0.43 -10.67 -27.14
N ALA A 389 0.21 -9.55 -26.85
CA ALA A 389 0.24 -8.94 -25.51
C ALA A 389 -0.67 -7.70 -25.50
N PHE A 390 -1.68 -7.70 -24.63
CA PHE A 390 -2.59 -6.57 -24.44
C PHE A 390 -2.24 -5.81 -23.17
N VAL A 391 -1.56 -4.67 -23.32
CA VAL A 391 -1.12 -3.82 -22.22
C VAL A 391 -2.18 -2.77 -21.94
N ILE A 392 -2.79 -2.82 -20.77
CA ILE A 392 -3.87 -1.92 -20.38
C ILE A 392 -3.56 -1.20 -19.07
N GLY A 393 -3.20 0.07 -19.19
CA GLY A 393 -2.91 0.93 -18.03
C GLY A 393 -1.58 0.68 -17.33
N ALA A 394 -0.71 -0.17 -17.87
CA ALA A 394 0.67 -0.34 -17.44
C ALA A 394 1.60 0.55 -18.26
N ASN A 395 2.79 0.89 -17.75
CA ASN A 395 3.82 1.63 -18.48
C ASN A 395 5.23 1.18 -18.05
N ASP A 396 5.75 1.71 -16.95
CA ASP A 396 7.15 1.51 -16.52
C ASP A 396 7.49 0.02 -16.32
N VAL A 397 6.54 -0.78 -15.87
CA VAL A 397 6.68 -2.23 -15.64
C VAL A 397 6.83 -3.07 -16.92
N THR A 398 6.68 -2.45 -18.09
CA THR A 398 6.85 -3.07 -19.41
C THR A 398 7.97 -2.41 -20.22
N ASN A 399 8.70 -1.46 -19.63
CA ASN A 399 9.66 -0.64 -20.36
C ASN A 399 11.01 -1.34 -20.49
N PRO A 400 11.47 -1.68 -21.73
CA PRO A 400 12.73 -2.36 -21.95
C PRO A 400 13.97 -1.60 -21.44
N ILE A 401 13.87 -0.28 -21.32
CA ILE A 401 14.97 0.60 -20.84
C ILE A 401 15.46 0.19 -19.45
N ALA A 402 14.64 -0.49 -18.67
CA ALA A 402 15.02 -1.06 -17.39
C ALA A 402 16.18 -2.07 -17.49
N LYS A 403 16.37 -2.68 -18.66
CA LYS A 403 17.45 -3.66 -18.93
C LYS A 403 18.64 -3.05 -19.65
N THR A 404 18.41 -1.99 -20.44
CA THR A 404 19.37 -1.52 -21.44
C THR A 404 20.14 -0.26 -21.02
N ASP A 405 19.53 0.64 -20.24
CA ASP A 405 20.16 1.91 -19.88
C ASP A 405 20.50 2.00 -18.38
N PRO A 406 21.79 1.89 -18.02
CA PRO A 406 22.24 2.02 -16.62
C PRO A 406 21.97 3.39 -15.98
N LYS A 407 21.66 4.42 -16.77
CA LYS A 407 21.31 5.76 -16.28
C LYS A 407 19.81 5.91 -16.04
N SER A 408 19.04 4.95 -16.49
CA SER A 408 17.59 4.98 -16.30
C SER A 408 17.21 4.87 -14.82
N PRO A 409 16.25 5.66 -14.36
CA PRO A 409 15.71 5.54 -13.00
C PRO A 409 15.16 4.15 -12.67
N ILE A 410 14.73 3.37 -13.62
CA ILE A 410 14.20 2.02 -13.44
C ILE A 410 15.20 0.91 -13.77
N PHE A 411 16.49 1.25 -13.97
CA PHE A 411 17.52 0.27 -14.34
C PHE A 411 17.57 -0.89 -13.33
N GLY A 412 17.61 -2.12 -13.85
CA GLY A 412 17.65 -3.35 -13.07
C GLY A 412 16.32 -3.78 -12.46
N MET A 413 15.25 -2.99 -12.62
CA MET A 413 13.92 -3.46 -12.25
C MET A 413 13.51 -4.61 -13.18
N PRO A 414 13.07 -5.77 -12.64
CA PRO A 414 12.46 -6.80 -13.46
C PRO A 414 11.25 -6.20 -14.18
N VAL A 415 11.13 -6.44 -15.47
CA VAL A 415 9.99 -5.97 -16.28
C VAL A 415 9.36 -7.13 -17.02
N LEU A 416 8.08 -6.99 -17.33
CA LEU A 416 7.37 -7.94 -18.18
C LEU A 416 7.89 -7.83 -19.61
N ASP A 417 8.33 -8.92 -20.20
CA ASP A 417 8.99 -9.04 -21.51
C ASP A 417 8.00 -8.92 -22.69
N VAL A 418 7.09 -7.98 -22.60
CA VAL A 418 6.02 -7.74 -23.57
C VAL A 418 6.55 -7.58 -24.98
N GLU A 419 7.73 -6.99 -25.13
CA GLU A 419 8.42 -6.78 -26.43
C GLU A 419 8.72 -8.09 -27.18
N LYS A 420 8.74 -9.23 -26.49
CA LYS A 420 9.01 -10.55 -27.10
C LYS A 420 7.77 -11.17 -27.76
N CYS A 421 6.57 -10.63 -27.49
CA CYS A 421 5.36 -11.07 -28.17
C CYS A 421 5.39 -10.76 -29.66
N LYS A 422 4.67 -11.54 -30.47
CA LYS A 422 4.55 -11.27 -31.92
C LYS A 422 3.89 -9.93 -32.19
N SER A 423 2.86 -9.57 -31.43
CA SER A 423 2.16 -8.27 -31.51
C SER A 423 1.88 -7.73 -30.13
N VAL A 424 2.07 -6.43 -29.94
CA VAL A 424 1.80 -5.71 -28.71
C VAL A 424 0.72 -4.68 -28.96
N LEU A 425 -0.40 -4.80 -28.27
CA LEU A 425 -1.48 -3.82 -28.26
C LEU A 425 -1.38 -2.99 -26.98
N PHE A 426 -1.05 -1.72 -27.12
CA PHE A 426 -0.76 -0.87 -25.97
C PHE A 426 -1.82 0.23 -25.82
N VAL A 427 -2.70 0.08 -24.81
CA VAL A 427 -3.77 1.06 -24.53
C VAL A 427 -3.24 2.19 -23.66
N LYS A 428 -3.27 3.40 -24.15
CA LYS A 428 -2.84 4.61 -23.45
C LYS A 428 -3.56 5.84 -23.98
N ARG A 429 -3.79 6.85 -23.13
CA ARG A 429 -4.44 8.11 -23.56
C ARG A 429 -3.52 9.02 -24.38
N SER A 430 -2.22 8.95 -24.14
CA SER A 430 -1.19 9.76 -24.80
C SER A 430 0.18 9.14 -24.61
N LEU A 431 1.20 9.64 -25.32
CA LEU A 431 2.60 9.21 -25.16
C LEU A 431 3.28 9.74 -23.90
N SER A 432 2.55 10.39 -22.99
CA SER A 432 3.14 10.93 -21.75
C SER A 432 3.87 9.85 -20.96
N PRO A 433 5.00 10.15 -20.31
CA PRO A 433 5.74 9.21 -19.49
C PRO A 433 4.89 8.66 -18.32
N GLY A 434 5.32 7.54 -17.74
CA GLY A 434 4.75 6.95 -16.53
C GLY A 434 5.21 7.65 -15.25
N TYR A 435 5.09 6.96 -14.13
CA TYR A 435 5.52 7.48 -12.83
C TYR A 435 7.03 7.72 -12.72
N ALA A 436 7.82 6.96 -13.46
CA ALA A 436 9.28 7.13 -13.50
C ALA A 436 9.72 8.38 -14.29
N GLY A 437 8.80 9.06 -14.99
CA GLY A 437 9.09 10.28 -15.75
C GLY A 437 9.90 10.05 -17.03
N ILE A 438 9.99 8.80 -17.51
CA ILE A 438 10.78 8.41 -18.69
C ILE A 438 9.90 7.91 -19.82
N ASP A 439 10.40 8.07 -21.05
CA ASP A 439 9.75 7.49 -22.23
C ASP A 439 9.84 5.97 -22.22
N ASN A 440 8.83 5.32 -22.78
CA ASN A 440 8.83 3.88 -22.95
C ASN A 440 9.20 3.50 -24.40
N GLU A 441 10.36 2.86 -24.55
CA GLU A 441 10.86 2.44 -25.87
C GLU A 441 9.93 1.44 -26.57
N LEU A 442 9.08 0.75 -25.81
CA LEU A 442 8.11 -0.20 -26.35
C LEU A 442 7.14 0.48 -27.35
N PHE A 443 6.81 1.76 -27.16
CA PHE A 443 5.88 2.49 -28.03
C PHE A 443 6.37 2.60 -29.49
N TYR A 444 7.67 2.55 -29.70
CA TYR A 444 8.33 2.78 -30.97
C TYR A 444 8.77 1.49 -31.67
N LYS A 445 8.49 0.32 -31.05
CA LYS A 445 8.85 -0.97 -31.62
C LYS A 445 7.91 -1.36 -32.76
N ASP A 446 8.45 -2.09 -33.74
CA ASP A 446 7.74 -2.47 -34.96
C ASP A 446 6.53 -3.36 -34.71
N ASN A 447 6.58 -4.18 -33.65
CA ASN A 447 5.51 -5.07 -33.24
C ASN A 447 4.48 -4.41 -32.31
N THR A 448 4.62 -3.10 -31.99
CA THR A 448 3.72 -2.38 -31.09
C THR A 448 2.72 -1.54 -31.84
N LEU A 449 1.45 -1.72 -31.53
CA LEU A 449 0.32 -0.92 -32.00
C LEU A 449 -0.25 -0.12 -30.84
N MET A 450 -0.17 1.22 -30.92
CA MET A 450 -0.69 2.12 -29.88
C MET A 450 -2.19 2.34 -30.09
N LEU A 451 -2.97 2.11 -29.03
CA LEU A 451 -4.41 2.30 -28.98
C LEU A 451 -4.71 3.52 -28.12
N PHE A 452 -4.84 4.69 -28.74
CA PHE A 452 -5.03 5.95 -28.04
C PHE A 452 -6.49 6.17 -27.62
N ALA A 453 -6.83 5.75 -26.40
CA ALA A 453 -8.13 5.99 -25.81
C ALA A 453 -8.09 5.84 -24.28
N ASP A 454 -9.22 6.14 -23.63
CA ASP A 454 -9.47 5.71 -22.28
C ASP A 454 -9.56 4.17 -22.22
N ALA A 455 -8.98 3.56 -21.18
CA ALA A 455 -8.85 2.10 -21.11
C ALA A 455 -10.21 1.38 -21.13
N LYS A 456 -11.21 1.91 -20.41
CA LYS A 456 -12.55 1.33 -20.41
C LYS A 456 -13.22 1.42 -21.76
N LYS A 457 -13.20 2.63 -22.35
CA LYS A 457 -13.80 2.87 -23.67
C LYS A 457 -13.16 2.00 -24.74
N MET A 458 -11.83 1.92 -24.79
CA MET A 458 -11.13 1.06 -25.74
C MET A 458 -11.53 -0.40 -25.60
N THR A 459 -11.58 -0.90 -24.37
CA THR A 459 -11.96 -2.29 -24.12
C THR A 459 -13.41 -2.57 -24.50
N GLU A 460 -14.36 -1.67 -24.18
CA GLU A 460 -15.77 -1.78 -24.58
C GLU A 460 -15.94 -1.75 -26.11
N ASP A 461 -15.15 -0.93 -26.81
CA ASP A 461 -15.20 -0.87 -28.29
C ASP A 461 -14.59 -2.13 -28.92
N ILE A 462 -13.53 -2.70 -28.33
CA ILE A 462 -12.99 -4.02 -28.74
C ILE A 462 -14.05 -5.11 -28.53
N VAL A 463 -14.73 -5.13 -27.39
CA VAL A 463 -15.79 -6.09 -27.08
C VAL A 463 -16.88 -6.11 -28.14
N LYS A 464 -17.30 -4.93 -28.65
CA LYS A 464 -18.29 -4.81 -29.74
C LYS A 464 -17.80 -5.38 -31.07
N ASN A 465 -16.50 -5.31 -31.34
CA ASN A 465 -15.90 -5.79 -32.59
C ASN A 465 -15.46 -7.27 -32.52
N LEU A 466 -15.55 -7.89 -31.35
CA LEU A 466 -15.32 -9.33 -31.16
C LEU A 466 -16.56 -10.19 -31.47
N ASP A 467 -17.75 -9.59 -31.63
CA ASP A 467 -18.98 -10.28 -31.99
C ASP A 467 -18.99 -10.82 -33.44
#